data_a1e46dfcdc6aa0eb146d54b13fb8d73f
#
_entry.id   a1e46dfcdc6aa0eb146d54b13fb8d73f
#
_cell.length_a   1.000
_cell.length_b   1.000
_cell.length_c   1.000
_cell.angle_alpha   90.00
_cell.angle_beta   90.00
_cell.angle_gamma   90.00
#
_symmetry.space_group_name_H-M   'P 1'
#
loop_
_entity.id
_entity.type
_entity.pdbx_description
1 polymer ?
#
loop_
_entity_poly.entity_id
_entity_poly.type
_entity_poly.pdbx_seq_one_letter_code
_entity_poly.pdbx_strand_id
1 'polypeptide(L)'
;ILVCVAGRGFYQEWGKPAQELRPGDVVNIPAGVKHWHGAAPDSWFAHVAITCNPQTNAAVWLEPVSDEQYREAVTGSESRYAEANHVLTAREQAIVAVASYTGKGDLEHLKLALVEALEAGMTINEINEVLIHAYAYCGFPRSLRAIQTFVQVVNARKANGMNDPIGREASVVNDNRSRYERGRDILAEISGTPASAPKAGYAIFAPTVERFLKEHLFADLFERDLLTYRERELATVSILAGVGGVEPMAVGHMSICLHLGITSGQLSALLNIVEMNLGASYSEPLRKVLKQMTEQK
;
A
#
# COMPACT_ATOMS: atom_id res chain seq x y z
N ILE A 1 -24.06 -6.74 9.80
CA ILE A 1 -22.62 -6.93 9.53
C ILE A 1 -22.48 -8.05 8.53
N LEU A 2 -21.63 -7.88 7.54
CA LEU A 2 -21.29 -8.89 6.55
C LEU A 2 -19.80 -9.22 6.69
N VAL A 3 -19.46 -10.50 6.82
CA VAL A 3 -18.07 -10.97 6.92
C VAL A 3 -17.79 -11.89 5.75
N CYS A 4 -16.91 -11.49 4.83
CA CYS A 4 -16.49 -12.36 3.75
C CYS A 4 -15.60 -13.48 4.28
N VAL A 5 -15.93 -14.74 3.97
CA VAL A 5 -15.20 -15.91 4.48
C VAL A 5 -14.50 -16.69 3.38
N ALA A 6 -14.95 -16.60 2.13
CA ALA A 6 -14.28 -17.25 1.01
C ALA A 6 -14.76 -16.71 -0.34
N GLY A 7 -13.91 -16.87 -1.38
CA GLY A 7 -14.16 -16.37 -2.72
C GLY A 7 -13.99 -14.87 -2.84
N ARG A 8 -14.58 -14.28 -3.89
CA ARG A 8 -14.53 -12.84 -4.20
C ARG A 8 -15.92 -12.33 -4.53
N GLY A 9 -16.30 -11.19 -3.98
CA GLY A 9 -17.62 -10.61 -4.23
C GLY A 9 -17.60 -9.08 -4.14
N PHE A 10 -18.77 -8.49 -4.24
CA PHE A 10 -18.98 -7.04 -4.16
C PHE A 10 -20.07 -6.70 -3.15
N TYR A 11 -19.93 -5.53 -2.54
CA TYR A 11 -20.93 -4.84 -1.75
C TYR A 11 -21.13 -3.43 -2.30
N GLN A 12 -22.36 -2.96 -2.40
CA GLN A 12 -22.65 -1.59 -2.82
C GLN A 12 -23.82 -1.01 -2.03
N GLU A 13 -23.61 0.13 -1.41
CA GLU A 13 -24.69 0.99 -0.97
C GLU A 13 -25.29 1.72 -2.17
N TRP A 14 -26.60 1.84 -2.22
CA TRP A 14 -27.28 2.48 -3.35
C TRP A 14 -26.76 3.90 -3.58
N GLY A 15 -26.35 4.18 -4.83
CA GLY A 15 -25.78 5.48 -5.22
C GLY A 15 -24.32 5.69 -4.85
N LYS A 16 -23.63 4.69 -4.26
CA LYS A 16 -22.20 4.73 -4.01
C LYS A 16 -21.44 3.76 -4.92
N PRO A 17 -20.13 3.92 -5.11
CA PRO A 17 -19.30 2.94 -5.80
C PRO A 17 -19.37 1.55 -5.12
N ALA A 18 -19.31 0.49 -5.92
CA ALA A 18 -19.19 -0.86 -5.38
C ALA A 18 -17.80 -1.08 -4.75
N GLN A 19 -17.80 -1.79 -3.62
CA GLN A 19 -16.61 -2.22 -2.90
C GLN A 19 -16.40 -3.72 -3.14
N GLU A 20 -15.20 -4.10 -3.58
CA GLU A 20 -14.83 -5.51 -3.64
C GLU A 20 -14.61 -6.08 -2.24
N LEU A 21 -15.04 -7.34 -2.04
CA LEU A 21 -14.90 -8.07 -0.79
C LEU A 21 -14.10 -9.35 -1.02
N ARG A 22 -13.12 -9.58 -0.14
CA ARG A 22 -12.27 -10.77 -0.08
C ARG A 22 -12.34 -11.42 1.29
N PRO A 23 -11.89 -12.67 1.46
CA PRO A 23 -11.88 -13.33 2.76
C PRO A 23 -11.20 -12.50 3.86
N GLY A 24 -11.91 -12.29 4.95
CA GLY A 24 -11.48 -11.44 6.07
C GLY A 24 -12.08 -10.02 6.06
N ASP A 25 -12.63 -9.56 4.94
CA ASP A 25 -13.29 -8.25 4.90
C ASP A 25 -14.60 -8.25 5.68
N VAL A 26 -14.83 -7.14 6.37
CA VAL A 26 -16.03 -6.91 7.19
C VAL A 26 -16.70 -5.62 6.76
N VAL A 27 -17.97 -5.71 6.40
CA VAL A 27 -18.81 -4.56 6.09
C VAL A 27 -19.80 -4.34 7.22
N ASN A 28 -19.78 -3.16 7.83
CA ASN A 28 -20.83 -2.73 8.73
C ASN A 28 -21.90 -1.98 7.94
N ILE A 29 -23.07 -2.58 7.79
CA ILE A 29 -24.21 -2.03 7.04
C ILE A 29 -25.07 -1.26 8.01
N PRO A 30 -25.17 0.09 7.90
CA PRO A 30 -26.02 0.88 8.78
C PRO A 30 -27.51 0.55 8.60
N ALA A 31 -28.31 0.79 9.63
CA ALA A 31 -29.74 0.61 9.55
C ALA A 31 -30.38 1.51 8.49
N GLY A 32 -31.34 0.96 7.73
CA GLY A 32 -32.07 1.71 6.70
C GLY A 32 -31.31 1.95 5.39
N VAL A 33 -30.08 1.43 5.26
CA VAL A 33 -29.29 1.57 4.03
C VAL A 33 -29.72 0.54 3.00
N LYS A 34 -30.18 1.03 1.83
CA LYS A 34 -30.41 0.20 0.65
C LYS A 34 -29.05 -0.22 0.09
N HIS A 35 -28.84 -1.52 -0.05
CA HIS A 35 -27.58 -2.09 -0.52
C HIS A 35 -27.81 -3.42 -1.22
N TRP A 36 -26.78 -3.89 -1.90
CA TRP A 36 -26.71 -5.28 -2.37
C TRP A 36 -25.30 -5.83 -2.14
N HIS A 37 -25.17 -7.13 -2.16
CA HIS A 37 -23.90 -7.84 -2.18
C HIS A 37 -24.07 -9.14 -3.00
N GLY A 38 -22.99 -9.57 -3.65
CA GLY A 38 -23.02 -10.73 -4.54
C GLY A 38 -21.64 -11.18 -4.96
N ALA A 39 -21.55 -12.33 -5.63
CA ALA A 39 -20.32 -12.87 -6.17
C ALA A 39 -19.74 -11.97 -7.27
N ALA A 40 -18.41 -11.99 -7.47
CA ALA A 40 -17.77 -11.43 -8.64
C ALA A 40 -18.06 -12.29 -9.89
N PRO A 41 -17.93 -11.75 -11.13
CA PRO A 41 -18.30 -12.48 -12.35
C PRO A 41 -17.51 -13.77 -12.57
N ASP A 42 -16.29 -13.84 -12.03
CA ASP A 42 -15.31 -14.91 -12.21
C ASP A 42 -15.05 -15.72 -10.92
N SER A 43 -15.81 -15.46 -9.85
CA SER A 43 -15.60 -16.12 -8.56
C SER A 43 -16.93 -16.45 -7.87
N TRP A 44 -16.91 -17.48 -7.05
CA TRP A 44 -17.95 -17.68 -6.04
C TRP A 44 -17.68 -16.76 -4.84
N PHE A 45 -18.68 -16.57 -3.99
CA PHE A 45 -18.61 -15.67 -2.84
C PHE A 45 -19.37 -16.28 -1.66
N ALA A 46 -18.67 -16.48 -0.54
CA ALA A 46 -19.27 -16.91 0.71
C ALA A 46 -19.05 -15.86 1.80
N HIS A 47 -20.11 -15.58 2.54
CA HIS A 47 -20.08 -14.62 3.63
C HIS A 47 -20.97 -15.07 4.80
N VAL A 48 -20.65 -14.55 5.99
CA VAL A 48 -21.50 -14.65 7.18
C VAL A 48 -22.24 -13.32 7.33
N ALA A 49 -23.57 -13.37 7.36
CA ALA A 49 -24.41 -12.21 7.67
C ALA A 49 -24.81 -12.25 9.16
N ILE A 50 -24.48 -11.20 9.90
CA ILE A 50 -24.81 -11.06 11.32
C ILE A 50 -25.81 -9.93 11.47
N THR A 51 -27.03 -10.25 11.93
CA THR A 51 -28.07 -9.27 12.23
C THR A 51 -28.08 -9.01 13.72
N CYS A 52 -27.84 -7.76 14.11
CA CYS A 52 -27.98 -7.33 15.51
C CYS A 52 -29.45 -7.03 15.82
N ASN A 53 -29.91 -7.45 16.99
CA ASN A 53 -31.30 -7.24 17.45
C ASN A 53 -32.37 -7.79 16.47
N PRO A 54 -32.40 -9.11 16.19
CA PRO A 54 -33.26 -9.68 15.16
C PRO A 54 -34.79 -9.49 15.44
N GLN A 55 -35.16 -9.16 16.67
CA GLN A 55 -36.56 -8.88 17.01
C GLN A 55 -37.05 -7.49 16.54
N THR A 56 -36.12 -6.55 16.30
CA THR A 56 -36.43 -5.17 15.92
C THR A 56 -35.80 -4.77 14.58
N ASN A 57 -34.90 -5.60 14.05
CA ASN A 57 -34.10 -5.29 12.88
C ASN A 57 -34.26 -6.41 11.84
N ALA A 58 -35.26 -6.27 10.95
CA ALA A 58 -35.52 -7.21 9.87
C ALA A 58 -34.95 -6.67 8.56
N ALA A 59 -34.30 -7.54 7.78
CA ALA A 59 -33.95 -7.23 6.40
C ALA A 59 -35.23 -7.19 5.54
N VAL A 60 -35.42 -6.11 4.83
CA VAL A 60 -36.50 -5.98 3.84
C VAL A 60 -35.89 -6.22 2.46
N TRP A 61 -36.31 -7.30 1.81
CA TRP A 61 -35.90 -7.60 0.44
C TRP A 61 -36.64 -6.67 -0.51
N LEU A 62 -35.86 -5.93 -1.30
CA LEU A 62 -36.36 -5.02 -2.32
C LEU A 62 -36.29 -5.69 -3.69
N GLU A 63 -36.32 -4.88 -4.76
CA GLU A 63 -36.17 -5.37 -6.11
C GLU A 63 -34.83 -6.05 -6.37
N PRO A 64 -34.76 -7.06 -7.23
CA PRO A 64 -33.48 -7.64 -7.66
C PRO A 64 -32.60 -6.59 -8.34
N VAL A 65 -31.28 -6.71 -8.15
CA VAL A 65 -30.30 -5.94 -8.93
C VAL A 65 -30.36 -6.41 -10.38
N SER A 66 -30.56 -5.50 -11.32
CA SER A 66 -30.54 -5.85 -12.74
C SER A 66 -29.13 -6.18 -13.23
N ASP A 67 -29.03 -6.98 -14.30
CA ASP A 67 -27.75 -7.30 -14.94
C ASP A 67 -26.98 -6.04 -15.39
N GLU A 68 -27.69 -4.98 -15.75
CA GLU A 68 -27.11 -3.70 -16.14
C GLU A 68 -26.51 -2.99 -14.93
N GLN A 69 -27.27 -2.85 -13.84
CA GLN A 69 -26.80 -2.26 -12.58
C GLN A 69 -25.61 -3.02 -12.01
N TYR A 70 -25.67 -4.35 -12.04
CA TYR A 70 -24.55 -5.19 -11.58
C TYR A 70 -23.30 -4.97 -12.43
N ARG A 71 -23.44 -5.00 -13.78
CA ARG A 71 -22.31 -4.77 -14.69
C ARG A 71 -21.70 -3.38 -14.51
N GLU A 72 -22.50 -2.33 -14.41
CA GLU A 72 -22.02 -0.96 -14.19
C GLU A 72 -21.23 -0.85 -12.87
N ALA A 73 -21.76 -1.43 -11.80
CA ALA A 73 -21.11 -1.41 -10.48
C ALA A 73 -19.77 -2.15 -10.48
N VAL A 74 -19.73 -3.34 -11.09
CA VAL A 74 -18.54 -4.19 -11.19
C VAL A 74 -17.51 -3.58 -12.16
N THR A 75 -17.95 -3.13 -13.36
CA THR A 75 -17.06 -2.51 -14.35
C THR A 75 -16.47 -1.19 -13.84
N GLY A 76 -17.22 -0.41 -13.11
CA GLY A 76 -16.72 0.81 -12.47
C GLY A 76 -15.65 0.52 -11.39
N SER A 77 -15.72 -0.63 -10.75
CA SER A 77 -14.70 -1.15 -9.85
C SER A 77 -13.50 -1.72 -10.64
N GLU A 78 -13.76 -2.55 -11.65
CA GLU A 78 -12.73 -3.16 -12.52
C GLU A 78 -12.00 -2.13 -13.38
N SER A 79 -12.65 -1.03 -13.80
CA SER A 79 -12.01 0.05 -14.54
C SER A 79 -10.94 0.76 -13.70
N ARG A 80 -11.19 0.97 -12.41
CA ARG A 80 -10.15 1.51 -11.49
C ARG A 80 -9.00 0.53 -11.27
N TYR A 81 -9.30 -0.78 -11.25
CA TYR A 81 -8.29 -1.84 -11.22
C TYR A 81 -7.50 -1.89 -12.54
N ALA A 82 -8.18 -1.78 -13.67
CA ALA A 82 -7.55 -1.77 -14.99
C ALA A 82 -6.67 -0.53 -15.19
N GLU A 83 -7.12 0.65 -14.74
CA GLU A 83 -6.30 1.87 -14.75
C GLU A 83 -5.04 1.73 -13.87
N ALA A 84 -5.16 1.12 -12.67
CA ALA A 84 -4.00 0.81 -11.84
C ALA A 84 -3.05 -0.17 -12.54
N ASN A 85 -3.58 -1.22 -13.17
CA ASN A 85 -2.79 -2.21 -13.91
C ASN A 85 -2.09 -1.64 -15.16
N HIS A 86 -2.64 -0.59 -15.78
CA HIS A 86 -2.00 0.08 -16.93
C HIS A 86 -0.97 1.13 -16.53
N VAL A 87 -0.96 1.56 -15.27
CA VAL A 87 -0.17 2.71 -14.81
C VAL A 87 1.00 2.29 -13.91
N LEU A 88 0.84 1.23 -13.12
CA LEU A 88 1.89 0.61 -12.31
C LEU A 88 2.17 -0.81 -12.82
N THR A 89 3.45 -1.18 -12.89
CA THR A 89 3.85 -2.56 -13.23
C THR A 89 3.39 -3.54 -12.15
N ALA A 90 3.28 -4.83 -12.46
CA ALA A 90 2.93 -5.87 -11.49
C ALA A 90 3.88 -5.87 -10.27
N ARG A 91 5.17 -5.61 -10.49
CA ARG A 91 6.18 -5.45 -9.45
C ARG A 91 5.89 -4.24 -8.55
N GLU A 92 5.58 -3.08 -9.12
CA GLU A 92 5.25 -1.87 -8.35
C GLU A 92 3.95 -2.05 -7.55
N GLN A 93 2.95 -2.72 -8.11
CA GLN A 93 1.70 -3.05 -7.41
C GLN A 93 1.96 -3.97 -6.20
N ALA A 94 2.81 -4.98 -6.38
CA ALA A 94 3.21 -5.88 -5.30
C ALA A 94 3.97 -5.13 -4.18
N ILE A 95 4.87 -4.21 -4.54
CA ILE A 95 5.56 -3.34 -3.58
C ILE A 95 4.55 -2.51 -2.78
N VAL A 96 3.58 -1.89 -3.44
CA VAL A 96 2.51 -1.09 -2.80
C VAL A 96 1.70 -1.94 -1.82
N ALA A 97 1.30 -3.16 -2.21
CA ALA A 97 0.51 -4.04 -1.38
C ALA A 97 1.30 -4.49 -0.13
N VAL A 98 2.51 -5.02 -0.30
CA VAL A 98 3.39 -5.45 0.80
C VAL A 98 3.68 -4.29 1.76
N ALA A 99 3.99 -3.11 1.22
CA ALA A 99 4.32 -1.92 1.99
C ALA A 99 3.12 -1.41 2.80
N SER A 100 1.92 -1.34 2.20
CA SER A 100 0.71 -0.84 2.86
C SER A 100 0.28 -1.75 4.02
N TYR A 101 0.25 -3.07 3.83
CA TYR A 101 -0.08 -4.01 4.90
C TYR A 101 0.98 -4.02 6.01
N THR A 102 2.27 -3.88 5.66
CA THR A 102 3.35 -3.74 6.64
C THR A 102 3.16 -2.47 7.48
N GLY A 103 2.87 -1.34 6.84
CA GLY A 103 2.60 -0.06 7.51
C GLY A 103 1.41 -0.14 8.47
N LYS A 104 0.32 -0.80 8.07
CA LYS A 104 -0.85 -1.05 8.92
C LYS A 104 -0.57 -2.07 10.03
N GLY A 105 0.33 -3.03 9.77
CA GLY A 105 0.57 -4.18 10.65
C GLY A 105 -0.47 -5.30 10.47
N ASP A 106 -1.09 -5.39 9.32
CA ASP A 106 -2.08 -6.40 8.95
C ASP A 106 -1.40 -7.66 8.41
N LEU A 107 -1.02 -8.55 9.32
CA LEU A 107 -0.20 -9.71 8.99
C LEU A 107 -0.94 -10.78 8.18
N GLU A 108 -2.25 -10.89 8.31
CA GLU A 108 -3.01 -11.92 7.59
C GLU A 108 -3.10 -11.58 6.10
N HIS A 109 -3.43 -10.33 5.76
CA HIS A 109 -3.43 -9.90 4.37
C HIS A 109 -2.00 -9.75 3.81
N LEU A 110 -1.03 -9.39 4.66
CA LEU A 110 0.38 -9.37 4.26
C LEU A 110 0.86 -10.74 3.75
N LYS A 111 0.43 -11.85 4.35
CA LYS A 111 0.79 -13.20 3.86
C LYS A 111 0.39 -13.41 2.40
N LEU A 112 -0.81 -12.97 2.04
CA LEU A 112 -1.31 -13.07 0.67
C LEU A 112 -0.50 -12.18 -0.28
N ALA A 113 -0.29 -10.92 0.10
CA ALA A 113 0.51 -9.97 -0.68
C ALA A 113 1.96 -10.45 -0.89
N LEU A 114 2.56 -11.12 0.10
CA LEU A 114 3.91 -11.70 -0.02
C LEU A 114 3.94 -12.86 -1.02
N VAL A 115 2.90 -13.71 -1.05
CA VAL A 115 2.77 -14.78 -2.05
C VAL A 115 2.61 -14.16 -3.45
N GLU A 116 1.71 -13.18 -3.60
CA GLU A 116 1.48 -12.48 -4.86
C GLU A 116 2.75 -11.77 -5.36
N ALA A 117 3.56 -11.20 -4.47
CA ALA A 117 4.84 -10.57 -4.82
C ALA A 117 5.86 -11.58 -5.38
N LEU A 118 5.95 -12.78 -4.79
CA LEU A 118 6.78 -13.87 -5.31
C LEU A 118 6.27 -14.35 -6.68
N GLU A 119 4.95 -14.46 -6.86
CA GLU A 119 4.31 -14.84 -8.12
C GLU A 119 4.44 -13.77 -9.21
N ALA A 120 4.52 -12.50 -8.82
CA ALA A 120 4.86 -11.38 -9.72
C ALA A 120 6.35 -11.36 -10.12
N GLY A 121 7.14 -12.35 -9.68
CA GLY A 121 8.54 -12.52 -10.03
C GLY A 121 9.53 -11.73 -9.17
N MET A 122 9.10 -11.16 -8.04
CA MET A 122 10.03 -10.58 -7.09
C MET A 122 10.83 -11.67 -6.38
N THR A 123 12.11 -11.41 -6.15
CA THR A 123 12.97 -12.31 -5.40
C THR A 123 12.79 -12.12 -3.89
N ILE A 124 13.23 -13.12 -3.10
CA ILE A 124 13.21 -13.07 -1.64
C ILE A 124 13.95 -11.82 -1.13
N ASN A 125 15.13 -11.52 -1.70
CA ASN A 125 15.92 -10.37 -1.27
C ASN A 125 15.27 -9.02 -1.61
N GLU A 126 14.58 -8.91 -2.74
CA GLU A 126 13.84 -7.69 -3.10
C GLU A 126 12.63 -7.45 -2.19
N ILE A 127 11.87 -8.49 -1.86
CA ILE A 127 10.77 -8.39 -0.90
C ILE A 127 11.30 -8.04 0.50
N ASN A 128 12.37 -8.70 0.95
CA ASN A 128 13.04 -8.34 2.20
C ASN A 128 13.46 -6.88 2.22
N GLU A 129 13.94 -6.34 1.09
CA GLU A 129 14.34 -4.94 1.00
C GLU A 129 13.15 -3.98 1.23
N VAL A 130 11.94 -4.31 0.74
CA VAL A 130 10.72 -3.55 1.06
C VAL A 130 10.43 -3.59 2.56
N LEU A 131 10.53 -4.77 3.19
CA LEU A 131 10.27 -4.95 4.62
C LEU A 131 11.33 -4.27 5.50
N ILE A 132 12.60 -4.30 5.07
CA ILE A 132 13.70 -3.57 5.71
C ILE A 132 13.45 -2.07 5.59
N HIS A 133 13.14 -1.57 4.39
CA HIS A 133 12.85 -0.15 4.18
C HIS A 133 11.72 0.35 5.10
N ALA A 134 10.74 -0.49 5.36
CA ALA A 134 9.58 -0.14 6.17
C ALA A 134 9.93 0.25 7.63
N TYR A 135 11.00 -0.30 8.22
CA TYR A 135 11.28 0.01 9.63
C TYR A 135 11.56 1.48 9.89
N ALA A 136 12.09 2.20 8.90
CA ALA A 136 12.38 3.62 9.03
C ALA A 136 11.10 4.47 9.17
N TYR A 137 9.96 3.96 8.74
CA TYR A 137 8.68 4.67 8.71
C TYR A 137 7.64 4.12 9.70
N CYS A 138 7.61 2.81 9.90
CA CYS A 138 6.65 2.19 10.82
C CYS A 138 7.30 1.50 12.04
N GLY A 139 8.62 1.69 12.22
CA GLY A 139 9.40 1.17 13.33
C GLY A 139 9.76 -0.31 13.22
N PHE A 140 10.79 -0.72 13.95
CA PHE A 140 11.25 -2.11 14.03
C PHE A 140 10.14 -3.11 14.35
N PRO A 141 9.21 -2.86 15.30
CA PRO A 141 8.21 -3.87 15.65
C PRO A 141 7.37 -4.34 14.46
N ARG A 142 6.87 -3.42 13.61
CA ARG A 142 6.06 -3.78 12.43
C ARG A 142 6.91 -4.45 11.35
N SER A 143 8.09 -3.90 11.06
CA SER A 143 9.01 -4.48 10.08
C SER A 143 9.45 -5.89 10.48
N LEU A 144 9.89 -6.11 11.73
CA LEU A 144 10.30 -7.44 12.20
C LEU A 144 9.15 -8.45 12.16
N ARG A 145 7.91 -8.03 12.52
CA ARG A 145 6.74 -8.90 12.41
C ARG A 145 6.45 -9.27 10.95
N ALA A 146 6.59 -8.32 10.03
CA ALA A 146 6.43 -8.57 8.61
C ALA A 146 7.51 -9.54 8.07
N ILE A 147 8.78 -9.36 8.46
CA ILE A 147 9.88 -10.27 8.10
C ILE A 147 9.62 -11.68 8.65
N GLN A 148 9.18 -11.81 9.91
CA GLN A 148 8.82 -13.11 10.49
C GLN A 148 7.67 -13.79 9.72
N THR A 149 6.69 -13.01 9.28
CA THR A 149 5.60 -13.49 8.43
C THR A 149 6.12 -13.96 7.07
N PHE A 150 7.06 -13.24 6.47
CA PHE A 150 7.67 -13.61 5.20
C PHE A 150 8.48 -14.91 5.31
N VAL A 151 9.24 -15.10 6.40
CA VAL A 151 9.93 -16.38 6.68
C VAL A 151 8.94 -17.56 6.68
N GLN A 152 7.76 -17.37 7.30
CA GLN A 152 6.72 -18.41 7.32
C GLN A 152 6.19 -18.71 5.92
N VAL A 153 5.95 -17.67 5.10
CA VAL A 153 5.50 -17.82 3.71
C VAL A 153 6.52 -18.59 2.88
N VAL A 154 7.79 -18.18 2.90
CA VAL A 154 8.87 -18.85 2.16
C VAL A 154 9.01 -20.32 2.58
N ASN A 155 8.99 -20.60 3.88
CA ASN A 155 9.08 -21.97 4.39
C ASN A 155 7.90 -22.84 3.97
N ALA A 156 6.68 -22.30 4.02
CA ALA A 156 5.48 -23.02 3.58
C ALA A 156 5.51 -23.31 2.07
N ARG A 157 5.93 -22.35 1.24
CA ARG A 157 6.08 -22.53 -0.20
C ARG A 157 7.15 -23.58 -0.51
N LYS A 158 8.29 -23.55 0.18
CA LYS A 158 9.36 -24.56 0.05
C LYS A 158 8.87 -25.96 0.44
N ALA A 159 8.12 -26.09 1.53
CA ALA A 159 7.53 -27.35 1.96
C ALA A 159 6.55 -27.93 0.92
N ASN A 160 5.89 -27.08 0.14
CA ASN A 160 5.03 -27.44 -0.98
C ASN A 160 5.78 -27.63 -2.32
N GLY A 161 7.12 -27.72 -2.29
CA GLY A 161 7.95 -27.97 -3.47
C GLY A 161 8.21 -26.76 -4.37
N MET A 162 7.81 -25.56 -3.94
CA MET A 162 8.13 -24.31 -4.66
C MET A 162 9.56 -23.87 -4.34
N ASN A 163 10.25 -23.33 -5.34
CA ASN A 163 11.62 -22.84 -5.18
C ASN A 163 11.69 -21.39 -5.62
N ASP A 164 11.36 -20.50 -4.70
CA ASP A 164 11.37 -19.06 -4.96
C ASP A 164 12.83 -18.56 -5.08
N PRO A 165 13.15 -17.70 -6.08
CA PRO A 165 14.50 -17.21 -6.28
C PRO A 165 14.93 -16.30 -5.11
N ILE A 166 16.13 -16.55 -4.59
CA ILE A 166 16.71 -15.73 -3.49
C ILE A 166 16.99 -14.31 -4.00
N GLY A 167 17.49 -14.18 -5.22
CA GLY A 167 17.93 -12.91 -5.79
C GLY A 167 19.35 -12.52 -5.36
N ARG A 168 19.84 -11.39 -5.90
CA ARG A 168 21.15 -10.86 -5.55
C ARG A 168 21.12 -10.16 -4.19
N GLU A 169 22.28 -10.00 -3.59
CA GLU A 169 22.47 -9.09 -2.45
C GLU A 169 22.62 -7.64 -2.94
N ALA A 170 22.44 -6.69 -2.04
CA ALA A 170 22.75 -5.29 -2.32
C ALA A 170 24.26 -5.13 -2.58
N SER A 171 24.61 -4.27 -3.54
CA SER A 171 26.00 -3.98 -3.86
C SER A 171 26.72 -3.31 -2.68
N VAL A 172 28.00 -3.57 -2.56
CA VAL A 172 28.83 -2.89 -1.58
C VAL A 172 29.05 -1.44 -2.01
N VAL A 173 28.77 -0.51 -1.11
CA VAL A 173 29.00 0.92 -1.37
C VAL A 173 30.51 1.22 -1.29
N ASN A 174 31.09 1.60 -2.41
CA ASN A 174 32.50 1.99 -2.54
C ASN A 174 32.63 3.51 -2.65
N ASP A 175 32.23 4.23 -1.61
CA ASP A 175 32.33 5.68 -1.52
C ASP A 175 32.97 6.06 -0.18
N ASN A 176 34.11 6.74 -0.22
CA ASN A 176 34.89 7.11 0.96
C ASN A 176 34.36 8.37 1.69
N ARG A 177 33.36 9.04 1.15
CA ARG A 177 32.71 10.16 1.83
C ARG A 177 31.98 9.69 3.09
N SER A 178 31.79 10.59 4.03
CA SER A 178 31.00 10.28 5.22
C SER A 178 29.55 9.90 4.86
N ARG A 179 28.90 9.06 5.67
CA ARG A 179 27.47 8.72 5.49
C ARG A 179 26.58 9.97 5.45
N TYR A 180 26.92 10.98 6.25
CA TYR A 180 26.19 12.24 6.23
C TYR A 180 26.25 12.93 4.87
N GLU A 181 27.43 13.03 4.26
CA GLU A 181 27.60 13.65 2.95
C GLU A 181 26.86 12.87 1.86
N ARG A 182 27.03 11.55 1.84
CA ARG A 182 26.34 10.71 0.86
C ARG A 182 24.82 10.83 0.99
N GLY A 183 24.26 10.67 2.19
CA GLY A 183 22.82 10.77 2.40
C GLY A 183 22.25 12.17 2.19
N ARG A 184 23.03 13.22 2.47
CA ARG A 184 22.67 14.60 2.11
C ARG A 184 22.51 14.75 0.59
N ASP A 185 23.45 14.19 -0.16
CA ASP A 185 23.49 14.32 -1.62
C ASP A 185 22.37 13.47 -2.26
N ILE A 186 22.12 12.26 -1.74
CA ILE A 186 20.96 11.44 -2.16
C ILE A 186 19.64 12.17 -1.90
N LEU A 187 19.48 12.76 -0.71
CA LEU A 187 18.26 13.55 -0.42
C LEU A 187 18.11 14.72 -1.38
N ALA A 188 19.20 15.41 -1.70
CA ALA A 188 19.16 16.50 -2.67
C ALA A 188 18.78 16.03 -4.07
N GLU A 189 19.33 14.90 -4.51
CA GLU A 189 19.04 14.26 -5.80
C GLU A 189 17.56 13.90 -5.91
N ILE A 190 17.03 13.11 -4.96
CA ILE A 190 15.67 12.60 -5.07
C ILE A 190 14.59 13.65 -4.82
N SER A 191 14.89 14.67 -3.99
CA SER A 191 13.92 15.75 -3.70
C SER A 191 13.98 16.91 -4.69
N GLY A 192 15.04 17.01 -5.49
CA GLY A 192 15.31 18.19 -6.33
C GLY A 192 15.64 19.45 -5.51
N THR A 193 15.84 19.32 -4.20
CA THR A 193 16.17 20.42 -3.32
C THR A 193 17.68 20.49 -3.12
N PRO A 194 18.35 21.63 -3.44
CA PRO A 194 19.79 21.74 -3.29
C PRO A 194 20.26 21.41 -1.86
N ALA A 195 21.39 20.70 -1.75
CA ALA A 195 22.00 20.37 -0.45
C ALA A 195 22.33 21.58 0.42
N SER A 196 22.47 22.76 -0.21
CA SER A 196 22.70 24.04 0.45
C SER A 196 21.43 24.77 0.88
N ALA A 197 20.24 24.21 0.62
CA ALA A 197 18.98 24.82 1.01
C ALA A 197 18.90 25.01 2.55
N PRO A 198 18.18 26.05 3.01
CA PRO A 198 17.96 26.27 4.45
C PRO A 198 17.35 25.02 5.11
N LYS A 199 17.83 24.71 6.31
CA LYS A 199 17.30 23.57 7.07
C LYS A 199 15.84 23.81 7.48
N ALA A 200 15.02 22.76 7.41
CA ALA A 200 13.66 22.78 7.93
C ALA A 200 13.64 22.98 9.46
N GLY A 201 12.54 23.49 10.00
CA GLY A 201 12.42 23.81 11.41
C GLY A 201 12.77 22.67 12.37
N TYR A 202 12.34 21.42 12.06
CA TYR A 202 12.69 20.24 12.86
C TYR A 202 14.22 19.97 12.86
N ALA A 203 14.90 20.21 11.75
CA ALA A 203 16.33 19.97 11.61
C ALA A 203 17.17 21.00 12.43
N ILE A 204 16.61 22.19 12.67
CA ILE A 204 17.19 23.20 13.56
C ILE A 204 16.92 22.84 15.02
N PHE A 205 15.69 22.43 15.33
CA PHE A 205 15.26 22.12 16.69
C PHE A 205 15.87 20.80 17.21
N ALA A 206 15.97 19.78 16.37
CA ALA A 206 16.46 18.45 16.69
C ALA A 206 17.58 18.01 15.71
N PRO A 207 18.77 18.59 15.74
CA PRO A 207 19.82 18.31 14.75
C PRO A 207 20.31 16.86 14.75
N THR A 208 20.12 16.13 15.84
CA THR A 208 20.43 14.69 15.92
C THR A 208 19.53 13.87 15.02
N VAL A 209 18.23 14.20 14.96
CA VAL A 209 17.28 13.50 14.07
C VAL A 209 17.59 13.81 12.60
N GLU A 210 17.93 15.05 12.29
CA GLU A 210 18.37 15.45 10.94
C GLU A 210 19.61 14.65 10.50
N ARG A 211 20.58 14.47 11.40
CA ARG A 211 21.77 13.65 11.14
C ARG A 211 21.39 12.18 10.90
N PHE A 212 20.54 11.60 11.73
CA PHE A 212 20.10 10.21 11.53
C PHE A 212 19.34 10.03 10.22
N LEU A 213 18.50 10.98 9.81
CA LEU A 213 17.85 10.95 8.50
C LEU A 213 18.89 10.87 7.36
N LYS A 214 19.93 11.68 7.39
CA LYS A 214 20.95 11.68 6.34
C LYS A 214 21.85 10.47 6.42
N GLU A 215 22.43 10.18 7.59
CA GLU A 215 23.38 9.08 7.75
C GLU A 215 22.74 7.70 7.60
N HIS A 216 21.53 7.54 8.11
CA HIS A 216 20.91 6.23 8.21
C HIS A 216 19.82 6.02 7.15
N LEU A 217 18.82 6.89 7.05
CA LEU A 217 17.76 6.69 6.06
C LEU A 217 18.32 6.86 4.64
N PHE A 218 18.94 8.01 4.33
CA PHE A 218 19.35 8.28 2.96
C PHE A 218 20.69 7.65 2.57
N ALA A 219 21.63 7.44 3.48
CA ALA A 219 22.86 6.69 3.17
C ALA A 219 22.66 5.18 3.35
N ASP A 220 22.42 4.68 4.58
CA ASP A 220 22.43 3.24 4.81
C ASP A 220 21.29 2.48 4.12
N LEU A 221 20.11 3.10 3.91
CA LEU A 221 18.96 2.43 3.27
C LEU A 221 18.81 2.79 1.79
N PHE A 222 18.84 4.09 1.45
CA PHE A 222 18.58 4.49 0.05
C PHE A 222 19.72 4.15 -0.91
N GLU A 223 20.96 3.99 -0.43
CA GLU A 223 22.08 3.54 -1.25
C GLU A 223 22.01 2.04 -1.62
N ARG A 224 21.19 1.26 -0.94
CA ARG A 224 21.01 -0.17 -1.24
C ARG A 224 20.25 -0.31 -2.56
N ASP A 225 20.87 -0.88 -3.56
CA ASP A 225 20.45 -0.89 -4.97
C ASP A 225 19.50 -2.03 -5.35
N LEU A 226 18.87 -2.71 -4.37
CA LEU A 226 17.85 -3.73 -4.62
C LEU A 226 16.50 -3.14 -5.07
N LEU A 227 16.20 -1.92 -4.60
CA LEU A 227 15.07 -1.12 -5.05
C LEU A 227 15.59 0.19 -5.64
N THR A 228 15.00 0.62 -6.71
CA THR A 228 15.21 1.96 -7.28
C THR A 228 14.64 3.04 -6.35
N TYR A 229 15.07 4.29 -6.47
CA TYR A 229 14.48 5.41 -5.72
C TYR A 229 12.98 5.53 -5.95
N ARG A 230 12.53 5.27 -7.17
CA ARG A 230 11.11 5.23 -7.53
C ARG A 230 10.35 4.16 -6.72
N GLU A 231 10.87 2.95 -6.66
CA GLU A 231 10.24 1.85 -5.90
C GLU A 231 10.26 2.11 -4.39
N ARG A 232 11.35 2.71 -3.87
CA ARG A 232 11.42 3.12 -2.47
C ARG A 232 10.37 4.16 -2.11
N GLU A 233 10.14 5.13 -2.98
CA GLU A 233 9.13 6.17 -2.73
C GLU A 233 7.70 5.63 -2.86
N LEU A 234 7.42 4.71 -3.80
CA LEU A 234 6.14 4.00 -3.85
C LEU A 234 5.90 3.20 -2.55
N ALA A 235 6.92 2.49 -2.05
CA ALA A 235 6.85 1.80 -0.77
C ALA A 235 6.62 2.79 0.38
N THR A 236 7.36 3.89 0.42
CA THR A 236 7.25 4.92 1.47
C THR A 236 5.85 5.51 1.56
N VAL A 237 5.28 5.97 0.44
CA VAL A 237 3.91 6.53 0.42
C VAL A 237 2.90 5.48 0.89
N SER A 238 3.07 4.22 0.49
CA SER A 238 2.19 3.12 0.88
C SER A 238 2.29 2.79 2.37
N ILE A 239 3.51 2.80 2.95
CA ILE A 239 3.73 2.59 4.38
C ILE A 239 3.09 3.74 5.18
N LEU A 240 3.31 4.99 4.77
CA LEU A 240 2.76 6.16 5.43
C LEU A 240 1.22 6.16 5.40
N ALA A 241 0.63 5.73 4.29
CA ALA A 241 -0.81 5.49 4.21
C ALA A 241 -1.27 4.47 5.26
N GLY A 242 -0.58 3.33 5.37
CA GLY A 242 -0.89 2.28 6.36
C GLY A 242 -0.67 2.71 7.81
N VAL A 243 0.30 3.59 8.09
CA VAL A 243 0.57 4.15 9.42
C VAL A 243 -0.54 5.12 9.83
N GLY A 244 -0.96 6.02 8.93
CA GLY A 244 -1.95 7.05 9.17
C GLY A 244 -1.49 8.16 10.13
N GLY A 245 -2.13 9.33 10.06
CA GLY A 245 -1.82 10.48 10.94
C GLY A 245 -0.45 11.11 10.68
N VAL A 246 0.13 10.88 9.52
CA VAL A 246 1.45 11.39 9.08
C VAL A 246 1.38 12.08 7.71
N GLU A 247 0.24 12.66 7.39
CA GLU A 247 -0.04 13.30 6.11
C GLU A 247 1.02 14.35 5.71
N PRO A 248 1.56 15.20 6.62
CA PRO A 248 2.62 16.15 6.27
C PRO A 248 3.90 15.46 5.74
N MET A 249 4.20 14.26 6.23
CA MET A 249 5.33 13.46 5.73
C MET A 249 5.02 12.89 4.35
N ALA A 250 3.79 12.40 4.16
CA ALA A 250 3.33 11.89 2.88
C ALA A 250 3.37 12.98 1.77
N VAL A 251 3.04 14.24 2.08
CA VAL A 251 3.21 15.39 1.15
C VAL A 251 4.64 15.46 0.62
N GLY A 252 5.63 15.40 1.51
CA GLY A 252 7.05 15.43 1.13
C GLY A 252 7.43 14.28 0.19
N HIS A 253 7.05 13.05 0.53
CA HIS A 253 7.35 11.86 -0.28
C HIS A 253 6.58 11.85 -1.60
N MET A 254 5.33 12.31 -1.64
CA MET A 254 4.59 12.47 -2.90
C MET A 254 5.24 13.54 -3.80
N SER A 255 5.81 14.60 -3.23
CA SER A 255 6.60 15.58 -3.98
C SER A 255 7.86 14.95 -4.57
N ILE A 256 8.56 14.12 -3.80
CA ILE A 256 9.71 13.34 -4.29
C ILE A 256 9.27 12.39 -5.41
N CYS A 257 8.14 11.69 -5.25
CA CYS A 257 7.57 10.86 -6.31
C CYS A 257 7.42 11.62 -7.63
N LEU A 258 6.82 12.82 -7.58
CA LEU A 258 6.63 13.65 -8.78
C LEU A 258 7.97 14.11 -9.37
N HIS A 259 8.96 14.44 -8.54
CA HIS A 259 10.32 14.79 -8.98
C HIS A 259 11.02 13.63 -9.68
N LEU A 260 10.86 12.41 -9.17
CA LEU A 260 11.39 11.18 -9.76
C LEU A 260 10.62 10.70 -11.01
N GLY A 261 9.66 11.50 -11.51
CA GLY A 261 8.89 11.19 -12.71
C GLY A 261 7.73 10.22 -12.50
N ILE A 262 7.34 9.94 -11.25
CA ILE A 262 6.09 9.25 -10.96
C ILE A 262 4.96 10.23 -11.23
N THR A 263 4.04 9.89 -12.13
CA THR A 263 2.95 10.78 -12.52
C THR A 263 1.85 10.86 -11.44
N SER A 264 1.04 11.91 -11.49
CA SER A 264 -0.14 12.02 -10.62
C SER A 264 -1.14 10.88 -10.85
N GLY A 265 -1.24 10.37 -12.10
CA GLY A 265 -2.00 9.17 -12.43
C GLY A 265 -1.47 7.92 -11.73
N GLN A 266 -0.14 7.75 -11.68
CA GLN A 266 0.50 6.64 -10.95
C GLN A 266 0.32 6.75 -9.44
N LEU A 267 0.38 7.95 -8.87
CA LEU A 267 0.05 8.15 -7.45
C LEU A 267 -1.44 7.87 -7.17
N SER A 268 -2.33 8.25 -8.06
CA SER A 268 -3.75 7.89 -7.96
C SER A 268 -3.95 6.37 -8.00
N ALA A 269 -3.24 5.67 -8.89
CA ALA A 269 -3.26 4.21 -8.97
C ALA A 269 -2.74 3.55 -7.67
N LEU A 270 -1.64 4.05 -7.11
CA LEU A 270 -1.15 3.62 -5.80
C LEU A 270 -2.24 3.78 -4.72
N LEU A 271 -2.88 4.95 -4.67
CA LEU A 271 -3.94 5.20 -3.68
C LEU A 271 -5.19 4.34 -3.90
N ASN A 272 -5.48 3.92 -5.15
CA ASN A 272 -6.53 2.94 -5.42
C ASN A 272 -6.17 1.57 -4.81
N ILE A 273 -4.91 1.11 -4.96
CA ILE A 273 -4.44 -0.14 -4.35
C ILE A 273 -4.49 -0.05 -2.82
N VAL A 274 -4.05 1.07 -2.24
CA VAL A 274 -4.16 1.30 -0.79
C VAL A 274 -5.62 1.26 -0.32
N GLU A 275 -6.54 1.88 -1.06
CA GLU A 275 -7.97 1.84 -0.75
C GLU A 275 -8.54 0.43 -0.79
N MET A 276 -8.18 -0.35 -1.80
CA MET A 276 -8.59 -1.75 -1.92
C MET A 276 -8.05 -2.61 -0.78
N ASN A 277 -6.80 -2.37 -0.40
CA ASN A 277 -6.12 -3.16 0.61
C ASN A 277 -6.54 -2.80 2.05
N LEU A 278 -6.65 -1.51 2.33
CA LEU A 278 -6.80 -1.00 3.70
C LEU A 278 -8.15 -0.31 3.97
N GLY A 279 -8.87 0.05 2.92
CA GLY A 279 -10.12 0.82 2.98
C GLY A 279 -9.93 2.31 2.73
N ALA A 280 -11.04 3.00 2.41
CA ALA A 280 -11.05 4.41 2.01
C ALA A 280 -10.48 5.37 3.07
N SER A 281 -10.61 5.04 4.36
CA SER A 281 -10.06 5.87 5.45
C SER A 281 -8.55 6.03 5.41
N TYR A 282 -7.82 5.11 4.77
CA TYR A 282 -6.37 5.15 4.60
C TYR A 282 -5.93 5.90 3.33
N SER A 283 -6.73 5.87 2.27
CA SER A 283 -6.40 6.53 1.00
C SER A 283 -6.88 7.97 0.93
N GLU A 284 -8.05 8.27 1.49
CA GLU A 284 -8.73 9.56 1.37
C GLU A 284 -7.90 10.77 1.86
N PRO A 285 -7.19 10.71 3.00
CA PRO A 285 -6.32 11.82 3.42
C PRO A 285 -5.25 12.14 2.36
N LEU A 286 -4.64 11.11 1.76
CA LEU A 286 -3.60 11.28 0.75
C LEU A 286 -4.17 11.69 -0.61
N ARG A 287 -5.38 11.29 -0.96
CA ARG A 287 -6.08 11.78 -2.15
C ARG A 287 -6.31 13.29 -2.10
N LYS A 288 -6.70 13.81 -0.92
CA LYS A 288 -6.84 15.26 -0.71
C LYS A 288 -5.51 15.99 -0.91
N VAL A 289 -4.43 15.42 -0.39
CA VAL A 289 -3.07 15.93 -0.60
C VAL A 289 -2.73 15.95 -2.08
N LEU A 290 -2.89 14.83 -2.79
CA LEU A 290 -2.57 14.73 -4.21
C LEU A 290 -3.35 15.76 -5.04
N LYS A 291 -4.65 15.92 -4.77
CA LYS A 291 -5.49 16.90 -5.43
C LYS A 291 -4.95 18.32 -5.25
N GLN A 292 -4.63 18.71 -4.01
CA GLN A 292 -4.06 20.03 -3.72
C GLN A 292 -2.74 20.28 -4.46
N MET A 293 -1.86 19.26 -4.53
CA MET A 293 -0.57 19.36 -5.23
C MET A 293 -0.72 19.51 -6.76
N THR A 294 -1.80 18.98 -7.34
CA THR A 294 -2.05 19.03 -8.79
C THR A 294 -2.84 20.28 -9.23
N GLU A 295 -3.65 20.86 -8.35
CA GLU A 295 -4.42 22.08 -8.61
C GLU A 295 -3.58 23.37 -8.46
N GLN A 296 -2.41 23.32 -7.82
CA GLN A 296 -1.52 24.47 -7.62
C GLN A 296 -0.46 24.65 -8.74
N LYS A 297 -0.49 23.81 -9.76
CA LYS A 297 0.32 23.91 -10.98
C LYS A 297 -0.48 24.50 -12.13
#